data_eaa753499c27091223468d74c4dc8c35
#
_entry.id   eaa753499c27091223468d74c4dc8c35
#
_cell.length_a   1.000
_cell.length_b   1.000
_cell.length_c   1.000
_cell.angle_alpha   90.00
_cell.angle_beta   90.00
_cell.angle_gamma   90.00
#
_symmetry.space_group_name_H-M   'P 1'
#
loop_
_entity.id
_entity.type
_entity.pdbx_description
1 polymer ?
#
loop_
_entity_poly.entity_id
_entity_poly.type
_entity_poly.pdbx_seq_one_letter_code
_entity_poly.pdbx_strand_id
1 'polypeptide(L)'
;TTGNFAYNKNEVLDLGGVTEQISSYLINRVGEPYQSFYGYVCDGMFRTQEEADAFTEQYGNPFGSSKKFKAGDLRYKDVDGDGKLTVKDRTTIGTSQPKFTYGLNLAASWKNIDASILLQGALGVYRYFNEEVYGDFSGDSKHPCTAWFDAFDEKTNPQVPTYSRNQQDSQLS
;
A
#
# COMPACT_ATOMS: atom_id res chain seq x y z
N THR A 1 13.83 -6.26 34.57
CA THR A 1 13.37 -5.42 33.46
C THR A 1 14.52 -5.27 32.47
N THR A 2 14.26 -5.55 31.20
CA THR A 2 15.22 -5.37 30.10
C THR A 2 14.52 -4.67 28.94
N GLY A 3 15.18 -3.65 28.38
CA GLY A 3 14.69 -2.95 27.20
C GLY A 3 15.78 -2.89 26.14
N ASN A 4 15.38 -3.00 24.87
CA ASN A 4 16.22 -2.76 23.71
C ASN A 4 15.52 -1.84 22.71
N PHE A 5 16.33 -1.09 22.01
CA PHE A 5 15.89 -0.20 20.95
C PHE A 5 16.97 -0.18 19.86
N ALA A 6 16.54 -0.32 18.61
CA ALA A 6 17.44 -0.20 17.48
C ALA A 6 16.86 0.74 16.43
N TYR A 7 17.73 1.57 15.87
CA TYR A 7 17.45 2.41 14.71
C TYR A 7 18.27 1.93 13.52
N ASN A 8 17.60 1.69 12.41
CA ASN A 8 18.22 1.26 11.17
C ASN A 8 17.92 2.27 10.06
N LYS A 9 18.96 2.75 9.39
CA LYS A 9 18.89 3.51 8.16
C LYS A 9 19.71 2.79 7.09
N ASN A 10 19.08 2.39 6.00
CA ASN A 10 19.79 1.91 4.83
C ASN A 10 19.59 2.90 3.66
N GLU A 11 20.54 2.92 2.76
CA GLU A 11 20.55 3.81 1.61
C GLU A 11 21.38 3.17 0.50
N VAL A 12 20.85 3.17 -0.72
CA VAL A 12 21.57 2.72 -1.90
C VAL A 12 22.59 3.78 -2.29
N LEU A 13 23.87 3.45 -2.29
CA LEU A 13 24.94 4.40 -2.61
C LEU A 13 25.27 4.39 -4.10
N ASP A 14 25.24 3.23 -4.75
CA ASP A 14 25.59 3.08 -6.15
C ASP A 14 24.86 1.88 -6.76
N LEU A 15 24.45 1.99 -8.00
CA LEU A 15 23.78 0.96 -8.79
C LEU A 15 24.57 0.57 -10.06
N GLY A 16 25.89 0.76 -10.04
CA GLY A 16 26.75 0.39 -11.18
C GLY A 16 26.56 1.29 -12.40
N GLY A 17 26.36 2.58 -12.19
CA GLY A 17 26.27 3.59 -13.26
C GLY A 17 24.83 3.89 -13.73
N VAL A 18 23.81 3.27 -13.13
CA VAL A 18 22.41 3.64 -13.34
C VAL A 18 21.87 4.37 -12.11
N THR A 19 20.94 5.30 -12.31
CA THR A 19 20.37 6.09 -11.22
C THR A 19 19.24 5.38 -10.51
N GLU A 20 18.50 4.53 -11.22
CA GLU A 20 17.38 3.78 -10.69
C GLU A 20 17.14 2.47 -11.44
N GLN A 21 16.61 1.51 -10.74
CA GLN A 21 16.16 0.22 -11.26
C GLN A 21 14.74 -0.06 -10.74
N ILE A 22 13.79 -0.20 -11.66
CA ILE A 22 12.38 -0.46 -11.33
C ILE A 22 12.08 -1.92 -11.66
N SER A 23 11.49 -2.63 -10.71
CA SER A 23 11.05 -4.02 -10.87
C SER A 23 9.64 -4.17 -10.30
N SER A 24 8.64 -4.23 -11.19
CA SER A 24 7.23 -4.35 -10.81
C SER A 24 6.80 -3.23 -9.83
N TYR A 25 6.63 -3.56 -8.56
CA TYR A 25 6.22 -2.66 -7.47
C TYR A 25 7.39 -2.21 -6.58
N LEU A 26 8.63 -2.51 -6.96
CA LEU A 26 9.84 -2.15 -6.21
C LEU A 26 10.73 -1.22 -7.02
N ILE A 27 11.40 -0.31 -6.32
CA ILE A 27 12.43 0.56 -6.89
C ILE A 27 13.70 0.49 -6.04
N ASN A 28 14.84 0.47 -6.73
CA ASN A 28 16.13 0.80 -6.16
C ASN A 28 16.57 2.11 -6.79
N ARG A 29 16.74 3.14 -6.00
CA ARG A 29 17.20 4.45 -6.43
C ARG A 29 18.34 4.89 -5.53
N VAL A 30 19.38 5.48 -6.13
CA VAL A 30 20.52 6.04 -5.39
C VAL A 30 20.01 7.13 -4.44
N GLY A 31 20.38 7.05 -3.17
CA GLY A 31 19.94 7.94 -2.10
C GLY A 31 18.67 7.49 -1.36
N GLU A 32 18.02 6.42 -1.81
CA GLU A 32 16.82 5.87 -1.17
C GLU A 32 17.08 4.49 -0.54
N PRO A 33 16.19 4.03 0.35
CA PRO A 33 16.31 2.68 0.92
C PRO A 33 16.22 1.59 -0.15
N TYR A 34 17.00 0.53 0.03
CA TYR A 34 16.99 -0.63 -0.87
C TYR A 34 15.62 -1.31 -0.91
N GLN A 35 15.16 -1.67 -2.11
CA GLN A 35 13.87 -2.31 -2.37
C GLN A 35 12.69 -1.53 -1.77
N SER A 36 12.63 -0.25 -2.05
CA SER A 36 11.49 0.58 -1.69
C SER A 36 10.27 0.24 -2.54
N PHE A 37 9.08 0.27 -1.94
CA PHE A 37 7.82 0.14 -2.68
C PHE A 37 7.58 1.35 -3.55
N TYR A 38 7.21 1.11 -4.80
CA TYR A 38 7.05 2.12 -5.83
C TYR A 38 5.71 1.98 -6.52
N GLY A 39 4.88 3.02 -6.47
CA GLY A 39 3.55 2.99 -7.03
C GLY A 39 2.84 4.33 -6.94
N TYR A 40 1.56 4.33 -7.30
CA TYR A 40 0.70 5.49 -7.18
C TYR A 40 0.22 5.68 -5.74
N VAL A 41 0.09 6.94 -5.33
CA VAL A 41 -0.48 7.29 -4.02
C VAL A 41 -1.98 7.42 -4.17
N CYS A 42 -2.73 6.60 -3.43
CA CYS A 42 -4.18 6.70 -3.34
C CYS A 42 -4.55 7.77 -2.31
N ASP A 43 -5.45 8.70 -2.67
CA ASP A 43 -5.98 9.72 -1.77
C ASP A 43 -7.49 9.57 -1.50
N GLY A 44 -8.05 8.43 -1.88
CA GLY A 44 -9.45 8.12 -1.62
C GLY A 44 -10.05 7.20 -2.65
N MET A 45 -11.38 7.26 -2.76
CA MET A 45 -12.19 6.42 -3.63
C MET A 45 -13.30 7.28 -4.22
N PHE A 46 -13.63 7.05 -5.49
CA PHE A 46 -14.75 7.72 -6.14
C PHE A 46 -16.08 7.28 -5.52
N ARG A 47 -16.88 8.23 -5.06
CA ARG A 47 -18.16 7.96 -4.43
C ARG A 47 -19.32 7.94 -5.41
N THR A 48 -19.22 8.66 -6.50
CA THR A 48 -20.23 8.72 -7.56
C THR A 48 -19.59 8.53 -8.93
N GLN A 49 -20.41 8.13 -9.90
CA GLN A 49 -19.94 7.97 -11.28
C GLN A 49 -19.57 9.32 -11.91
N GLU A 50 -20.29 10.40 -11.56
CA GLU A 50 -20.01 11.74 -12.03
C GLU A 50 -18.62 12.22 -11.57
N GLU A 51 -18.25 11.92 -10.32
CA GLU A 51 -16.91 12.24 -9.80
C GLU A 51 -15.82 11.49 -10.58
N ALA A 52 -16.03 10.20 -10.85
CA ALA A 52 -15.09 9.36 -11.59
C ALA A 52 -14.94 9.81 -13.05
N ASP A 53 -16.05 10.17 -13.71
CA ASP A 53 -16.05 10.66 -15.08
C ASP A 53 -15.34 12.02 -15.19
N ALA A 54 -15.65 12.96 -14.30
CA ALA A 54 -15.00 14.26 -14.24
C ALA A 54 -13.50 14.15 -14.00
N PHE A 55 -13.10 13.26 -13.10
CA PHE A 55 -11.69 12.99 -12.82
C PHE A 55 -10.98 12.38 -14.03
N THR A 56 -11.62 11.42 -14.70
CA THR A 56 -11.07 10.77 -15.91
C THR A 56 -10.90 11.79 -17.05
N GLU A 57 -11.85 12.71 -17.21
CA GLU A 57 -11.78 13.76 -18.23
C GLU A 57 -10.64 14.75 -17.95
N GLN A 58 -10.46 15.11 -16.69
CA GLN A 58 -9.45 16.09 -16.26
C GLN A 58 -8.03 15.50 -16.27
N TYR A 59 -7.84 14.35 -15.66
CA TYR A 59 -6.50 13.77 -15.39
C TYR A 59 -6.13 12.60 -16.32
N GLY A 60 -7.12 12.02 -17.02
CA GLY A 60 -6.91 10.80 -17.79
C GLY A 60 -6.87 9.53 -16.91
N ASN A 61 -6.45 8.42 -17.54
CA ASN A 61 -6.30 7.14 -16.83
C ASN A 61 -4.96 6.48 -17.24
N PRO A 62 -4.02 6.26 -16.31
CA PRO A 62 -2.70 5.72 -16.59
C PRO A 62 -2.73 4.23 -16.98
N PHE A 63 -3.83 3.54 -16.71
CA PHE A 63 -4.01 2.11 -17.01
C PHE A 63 -4.56 1.84 -18.42
N GLY A 64 -4.75 2.86 -19.21
CA GLY A 64 -5.16 2.80 -20.62
C GLY A 64 -6.15 3.88 -21.01
N SER A 65 -5.94 4.51 -22.13
CA SER A 65 -6.76 5.62 -22.64
C SER A 65 -8.23 5.26 -22.92
N SER A 66 -8.54 3.98 -23.10
CA SER A 66 -9.91 3.47 -23.28
C SER A 66 -10.60 3.06 -21.98
N LYS A 67 -9.88 3.02 -20.87
CA LYS A 67 -10.45 2.69 -19.56
C LYS A 67 -10.88 3.97 -18.85
N LYS A 68 -12.06 3.94 -18.25
CA LYS A 68 -12.58 5.02 -17.41
C LYS A 68 -12.67 4.52 -15.98
N PHE A 69 -12.40 5.40 -15.04
CA PHE A 69 -12.69 5.12 -13.62
C PHE A 69 -14.20 5.00 -13.40
N LYS A 70 -14.56 4.22 -12.40
CA LYS A 70 -15.94 3.97 -12.00
C LYS A 70 -16.13 4.37 -10.54
N ALA A 71 -17.38 4.57 -10.16
CA ALA A 71 -17.74 4.68 -8.75
C ALA A 71 -17.25 3.42 -8.02
N GLY A 72 -16.56 3.61 -6.89
CA GLY A 72 -15.91 2.55 -6.12
C GLY A 72 -14.46 2.23 -6.50
N ASP A 73 -13.92 2.81 -7.56
CA ASP A 73 -12.50 2.71 -7.87
C ASP A 73 -11.66 3.63 -6.99
N LEU A 74 -10.38 3.28 -6.84
CA LEU A 74 -9.42 4.10 -6.12
C LEU A 74 -9.11 5.37 -6.90
N ARG A 75 -9.04 6.50 -6.18
CA ARG A 75 -8.60 7.78 -6.70
C ARG A 75 -7.12 7.96 -6.42
N TYR A 76 -6.35 8.24 -7.48
CA TYR A 76 -4.90 8.43 -7.40
C TYR A 76 -4.54 9.91 -7.43
N LYS A 77 -3.47 10.25 -6.74
CA LYS A 77 -2.97 11.61 -6.63
C LYS A 77 -2.04 11.92 -7.80
N ASP A 78 -2.25 13.08 -8.43
CA ASP A 78 -1.26 13.72 -9.29
C ASP A 78 -0.12 14.24 -8.40
N VAL A 79 1.04 13.59 -8.47
CA VAL A 79 2.18 13.85 -7.59
C VAL A 79 3.10 14.90 -8.19
N ASP A 80 3.29 14.92 -9.49
CA ASP A 80 4.13 15.89 -10.18
C ASP A 80 3.41 17.21 -10.50
N GLY A 81 2.08 17.25 -10.39
CA GLY A 81 1.26 18.44 -10.51
C GLY A 81 1.09 18.91 -11.96
N ASP A 82 1.27 18.04 -12.94
CA ASP A 82 1.17 18.39 -14.36
C ASP A 82 -0.31 18.40 -14.88
N GLY A 83 -1.25 18.03 -14.02
CA GLY A 83 -2.68 17.96 -14.31
C GLY A 83 -3.09 16.72 -15.12
N LYS A 84 -2.23 15.70 -15.16
CA LYS A 84 -2.50 14.42 -15.82
C LYS A 84 -2.01 13.28 -14.95
N LEU A 85 -2.79 12.23 -14.91
CA LEU A 85 -2.36 11.02 -14.20
C LEU A 85 -1.57 10.11 -15.15
N THR A 86 -0.26 10.01 -14.93
CA THR A 86 0.68 9.29 -15.78
C THR A 86 1.59 8.37 -14.97
N VAL A 87 2.46 7.62 -15.62
CA VAL A 87 3.49 6.80 -14.94
C VAL A 87 4.48 7.64 -14.12
N LYS A 88 4.55 8.96 -14.33
CA LYS A 88 5.41 9.87 -13.58
C LYS A 88 4.89 10.16 -12.18
N ASP A 89 3.59 9.95 -11.95
CA ASP A 89 2.96 10.11 -10.64
C ASP A 89 3.27 8.95 -9.68
N ARG A 90 3.97 7.93 -10.16
CA ARG A 90 4.47 6.88 -9.29
C ARG A 90 5.61 7.42 -8.44
N THR A 91 5.56 7.13 -7.14
CA THR A 91 6.56 7.58 -6.17
C THR A 91 6.92 6.49 -5.19
N THR A 92 8.00 6.71 -4.43
CA THR A 92 8.40 5.81 -3.35
C THR A 92 7.42 5.94 -2.19
N ILE A 93 6.73 4.85 -1.88
CA ILE A 93 5.72 4.79 -0.81
C ILE A 93 6.38 4.47 0.53
N GLY A 94 7.37 3.60 0.53
CA GLY A 94 8.08 3.18 1.74
C GLY A 94 8.90 1.91 1.54
N THR A 95 9.38 1.34 2.62
CA THR A 95 10.25 0.16 2.58
C THR A 95 9.74 -0.94 3.52
N SER A 96 10.04 -2.19 3.19
CA SER A 96 9.77 -3.35 4.04
C SER A 96 10.72 -3.47 5.24
N GLN A 97 11.78 -2.66 5.28
CA GLN A 97 12.73 -2.68 6.38
C GLN A 97 12.32 -1.68 7.46
N PRO A 98 12.13 -2.13 8.71
CA PRO A 98 11.74 -1.23 9.80
C PRO A 98 12.85 -0.21 10.10
N LYS A 99 12.46 1.05 10.26
CA LYS A 99 13.37 2.12 10.71
C LYS A 99 13.67 2.00 12.20
N PHE A 100 12.69 1.58 12.99
CA PHE A 100 12.83 1.44 14.43
C PHE A 100 12.31 0.07 14.84
N THR A 101 13.05 -0.59 15.72
CA THR A 101 12.59 -1.78 16.43
C THR A 101 12.79 -1.58 17.92
N TYR A 102 11.86 -2.07 18.71
CA TYR A 102 11.94 -2.00 20.17
C TYR A 102 11.43 -3.28 20.81
N GLY A 103 11.99 -3.57 21.97
CA GLY A 103 11.55 -4.64 22.84
C GLY A 103 11.68 -4.22 24.30
N LEU A 104 10.67 -4.52 25.10
CA LEU A 104 10.65 -4.29 26.53
C LEU A 104 10.14 -5.55 27.22
N ASN A 105 10.99 -6.12 28.08
CA ASN A 105 10.63 -7.25 28.93
C ASN A 105 10.55 -6.75 30.37
N LEU A 106 9.36 -6.87 30.94
CA LEU A 106 9.07 -6.60 32.34
C LEU A 106 8.82 -7.91 33.07
N ALA A 107 9.53 -8.18 34.14
CA ALA A 107 9.29 -9.33 34.99
C ALA A 107 9.25 -8.90 36.46
N ALA A 108 8.30 -9.44 37.18
CA ALA A 108 8.12 -9.22 38.60
C ALA A 108 7.75 -10.53 39.29
N SER A 109 8.36 -10.76 40.46
CA SER A 109 8.07 -11.90 41.35
C SER A 109 7.60 -11.37 42.69
N TRP A 110 6.51 -11.89 43.18
CA TRP A 110 5.98 -11.56 44.50
C TRP A 110 5.43 -12.80 45.19
N LYS A 111 6.07 -13.20 46.28
CA LYS A 111 5.77 -14.44 46.99
C LYS A 111 5.83 -15.67 46.05
N ASN A 112 4.70 -16.29 45.77
CA ASN A 112 4.56 -17.46 44.90
C ASN A 112 3.99 -17.13 43.53
N ILE A 113 3.99 -15.85 43.14
CA ILE A 113 3.45 -15.37 41.86
C ILE A 113 4.58 -14.73 41.08
N ASP A 114 4.81 -15.25 39.88
CA ASP A 114 5.71 -14.67 38.89
C ASP A 114 4.89 -14.17 37.70
N ALA A 115 5.16 -12.94 37.28
CA ALA A 115 4.52 -12.35 36.12
C ALA A 115 5.58 -11.78 35.16
N SER A 116 5.40 -12.00 33.86
CA SER A 116 6.25 -11.40 32.82
C SER A 116 5.42 -10.86 31.66
N ILE A 117 5.83 -9.72 31.12
CA ILE A 117 5.22 -9.08 29.96
C ILE A 117 6.34 -8.76 28.98
N LEU A 118 6.19 -9.24 27.75
CA LEU A 118 7.05 -8.88 26.62
C LEU A 118 6.27 -7.96 25.66
N LEU A 119 6.77 -6.77 25.48
CA LEU A 119 6.28 -5.81 24.46
C LEU A 119 7.36 -5.69 23.39
N GLN A 120 6.97 -5.89 22.13
CA GLN A 120 7.88 -5.71 21.00
C GLN A 120 7.15 -5.08 19.82
N GLY A 121 7.88 -4.32 19.01
CA GLY A 121 7.31 -3.69 17.84
C GLY A 121 8.34 -3.18 16.86
N ALA A 122 7.84 -2.84 15.69
CA ALA A 122 8.59 -2.22 14.60
C ALA A 122 7.81 -1.03 14.05
N LEU A 123 8.51 0.05 13.74
CA LEU A 123 7.94 1.29 13.20
C LEU A 123 8.63 1.68 11.91
N GLY A 124 7.91 2.41 11.04
CA GLY A 124 8.42 2.85 9.75
C GLY A 124 8.68 1.69 8.79
N VAL A 125 7.84 0.67 8.87
CA VAL A 125 7.84 -0.50 7.99
C VAL A 125 6.54 -0.53 7.19
N TYR A 126 6.67 -0.81 5.90
CA TYR A 126 5.55 -1.02 4.99
C TYR A 126 5.54 -2.48 4.55
N ARG A 127 4.39 -2.99 4.20
CA ARG A 127 4.26 -4.36 3.70
C ARG A 127 3.38 -4.37 2.46
N TYR A 128 3.84 -5.03 1.43
CA TYR A 128 3.00 -5.31 0.28
C TYR A 128 1.94 -6.34 0.68
N PHE A 129 0.69 -5.98 0.47
CA PHE A 129 -0.44 -6.86 0.75
C PHE A 129 -0.75 -7.63 -0.52
N ASN A 130 -0.36 -8.90 -0.58
CA ASN A 130 -0.61 -9.73 -1.74
C ASN A 130 -2.07 -10.17 -1.76
N GLU A 131 -2.67 -10.23 -2.96
CA GLU A 131 -4.06 -10.63 -3.24
C GLU A 131 -4.47 -11.98 -2.66
N GLU A 132 -3.51 -12.86 -2.39
CA GLU A 132 -3.79 -14.16 -1.79
C GLU A 132 -4.56 -14.10 -0.47
N VAL A 133 -4.50 -12.97 0.24
CA VAL A 133 -5.17 -12.79 1.54
C VAL A 133 -6.59 -12.27 1.38
N TYR A 134 -6.86 -11.45 0.37
CA TYR A 134 -8.19 -10.86 0.12
C TYR A 134 -8.90 -11.46 -1.10
N GLY A 135 -8.42 -12.56 -1.59
CA GLY A 135 -9.07 -13.42 -2.58
C GLY A 135 -9.87 -12.68 -3.65
N ASP A 136 -9.23 -12.35 -4.76
CA ASP A 136 -9.97 -11.94 -5.95
C ASP A 136 -10.91 -13.08 -6.39
N PHE A 137 -12.14 -12.73 -6.82
CA PHE A 137 -13.11 -13.66 -7.42
C PHE A 137 -12.65 -14.26 -8.76
N SER A 138 -11.49 -13.88 -9.25
CA SER A 138 -10.97 -14.28 -10.55
C SER A 138 -10.44 -15.72 -10.62
N GLY A 139 -10.35 -16.42 -9.49
CA GLY A 139 -9.91 -17.81 -9.44
C GLY A 139 -10.94 -18.71 -8.79
N ASP A 140 -11.21 -19.87 -9.40
CA ASP A 140 -12.18 -20.88 -8.95
C ASP A 140 -11.92 -21.47 -7.54
N SER A 141 -10.90 -21.00 -6.82
CA SER A 141 -10.42 -21.62 -5.59
C SER A 141 -10.39 -20.71 -4.36
N LYS A 142 -10.85 -19.46 -4.46
CA LYS A 142 -10.77 -18.52 -3.34
C LYS A 142 -12.12 -18.29 -2.68
N HIS A 143 -12.15 -18.41 -1.36
CA HIS A 143 -13.36 -18.19 -0.59
C HIS A 143 -13.56 -16.71 -0.31
N PRO A 144 -14.80 -16.19 -0.37
CA PRO A 144 -15.12 -14.83 0.01
C PRO A 144 -14.74 -14.58 1.47
N CYS A 145 -14.05 -13.48 1.73
CA CYS A 145 -13.82 -13.03 3.09
C CYS A 145 -14.93 -12.05 3.53
N THR A 146 -15.04 -11.82 4.83
CA THR A 146 -16.05 -10.89 5.39
C THR A 146 -15.91 -9.47 4.87
N ALA A 147 -14.71 -9.05 4.46
CA ALA A 147 -14.47 -7.74 3.87
C ALA A 147 -15.23 -7.50 2.55
N TRP A 148 -15.69 -8.56 1.88
CA TRP A 148 -16.50 -8.43 0.67
C TRP A 148 -17.92 -7.90 0.93
N PHE A 149 -18.44 -8.10 2.14
CA PHE A 149 -19.71 -7.52 2.54
C PHE A 149 -19.62 -5.99 2.71
N ASP A 150 -18.38 -5.49 2.90
CA ASP A 150 -18.07 -4.07 2.99
C ASP A 150 -17.60 -3.47 1.66
N ALA A 151 -17.71 -4.23 0.55
CA ALA A 151 -17.36 -3.73 -0.78
C ALA A 151 -18.27 -2.56 -1.18
N PHE A 152 -17.72 -1.65 -1.97
CA PHE A 152 -18.42 -0.44 -2.38
C PHE A 152 -19.77 -0.76 -3.04
N ASP A 153 -20.82 -0.17 -2.51
CA ASP A 153 -22.14 -0.05 -3.09
C ASP A 153 -22.59 1.41 -2.94
N GLU A 154 -23.07 2.04 -4.00
CA GLU A 154 -23.52 3.43 -3.99
C GLU A 154 -24.58 3.72 -2.91
N LYS A 155 -25.35 2.71 -2.51
CA LYS A 155 -26.40 2.83 -1.48
C LYS A 155 -25.85 2.83 -0.06
N THR A 156 -24.84 2.03 0.21
CA THR A 156 -24.29 1.82 1.57
C THR A 156 -23.02 2.62 1.82
N ASN A 157 -22.38 3.13 0.75
CA ASN A 157 -21.18 3.96 0.81
C ASN A 157 -20.07 3.39 1.72
N PRO A 158 -19.65 2.14 1.54
CA PRO A 158 -18.64 1.52 2.39
C PRO A 158 -17.24 2.09 2.14
N GLN A 159 -16.29 1.67 2.98
CA GLN A 159 -14.90 2.15 2.93
C GLN A 159 -13.99 1.29 2.03
N VAL A 160 -14.49 0.17 1.53
CA VAL A 160 -13.73 -0.79 0.73
C VAL A 160 -14.06 -0.58 -0.76
N PRO A 161 -13.06 -0.55 -1.65
CA PRO A 161 -13.28 -0.41 -3.08
C PRO A 161 -14.17 -1.52 -3.67
N THR A 162 -14.74 -1.25 -4.84
CA THR A 162 -15.55 -2.24 -5.56
C THR A 162 -14.69 -3.44 -5.98
N TYR A 163 -15.21 -4.64 -5.76
CA TYR A 163 -14.64 -5.87 -6.31
C TYR A 163 -15.33 -6.23 -7.63
N SER A 164 -14.56 -6.38 -8.68
CA SER A 164 -15.06 -6.77 -9.99
C SER A 164 -14.23 -7.92 -10.56
N ARG A 165 -14.91 -8.88 -11.18
CA ARG A 165 -14.28 -10.05 -11.81
C ARG A 165 -13.28 -9.68 -12.92
N ASN A 166 -13.35 -8.47 -13.45
CA ASN A 166 -12.50 -7.96 -14.53
C ASN A 166 -11.52 -6.86 -14.07
N GLN A 167 -11.34 -6.69 -12.78
CA GLN A 167 -10.57 -5.58 -12.21
C GLN A 167 -9.08 -5.88 -12.04
N GLN A 168 -8.55 -6.82 -12.81
CA GLN A 168 -7.12 -7.20 -12.74
C GLN A 168 -6.13 -6.05 -13.02
N ASP A 169 -6.59 -4.91 -13.49
CA ASP A 169 -5.69 -3.88 -13.99
C ASP A 169 -5.72 -2.55 -13.21
N SER A 170 -6.67 -2.34 -12.31
CA SER A 170 -6.84 -1.02 -11.67
C SER A 170 -6.39 -0.94 -10.22
N GLN A 171 -6.14 -2.05 -9.56
CA GLN A 171 -5.82 -2.07 -8.13
C GLN A 171 -4.41 -2.59 -7.80
N LEU A 172 -3.64 -2.98 -8.81
CA LEU A 172 -2.31 -3.57 -8.65
C LEU A 172 -1.21 -2.60 -9.07
N SER A 173 -1.22 -1.44 -8.50
CA SER A 173 -0.09 -0.51 -8.65
C SER A 173 0.36 0.01 -7.33
#